data_cf26dc3cb3c2d2ad5f29c0e011c1f34f
#
_entry.id   cf26dc3cb3c2d2ad5f29c0e011c1f34f
#
_cell.length_a   1.000
_cell.length_b   1.000
_cell.length_c   1.000
_cell.angle_alpha   90.00
_cell.angle_beta   90.00
_cell.angle_gamma   90.00
#
_symmetry.space_group_name_H-M   'P 1'
#
loop_
_entity.id
_entity.type
_entity.pdbx_description
1 polymer ?
#
loop_
_entity_poly.entity_id
_entity_poly.type
_entity_poly.pdbx_seq_one_letter_code
_entity_poly.pdbx_strand_id
1 'polypeptide(L)'
;MRIEGQYLQNRRCKGDRTDPAGMKVTIAPQEITYSGGVCSIDSRRDEERKVTFSVTCKFRSGAVSGADIAFEPREGGGLHMTQQGGTFEADLYKCPG
;
A
#
# COMPACT_ATOMS: atom_id res chain seq x y z
N MET A 1 9.32 -2.89 -11.86
CA MET A 1 8.19 -1.95 -11.76
C MET A 1 8.34 -1.12 -10.49
N ARG A 2 8.24 0.17 -10.62
CA ARG A 2 8.35 1.07 -9.47
C ARG A 2 6.97 1.49 -9.02
N ILE A 3 6.66 1.23 -7.77
CA ILE A 3 5.38 1.59 -7.20
C ILE A 3 5.52 2.45 -5.94
N GLU A 4 6.76 2.86 -5.61
CA GLU A 4 7.00 3.70 -4.45
C GLU A 4 6.27 5.03 -4.59
N GLY A 5 5.75 5.54 -3.49
CA GLY A 5 5.06 6.81 -3.46
C GLY A 5 3.97 6.86 -2.41
N GLN A 6 3.23 7.96 -2.44
CA GLN A 6 2.08 8.16 -1.56
C GLN A 6 0.80 7.94 -2.32
N TYR A 7 -0.13 7.25 -1.69
CA TYR A 7 -1.42 6.88 -2.27
C TYR A 7 -2.53 7.15 -1.27
N LEU A 8 -3.75 7.27 -1.79
CA LEU A 8 -4.95 7.40 -0.99
C LEU A 8 -5.92 6.27 -1.35
N GLN A 9 -6.51 5.63 -0.33
CA GLN A 9 -7.42 4.51 -0.54
C GLN A 9 -8.80 4.99 -1.01
N ASN A 10 -9.30 4.38 -2.08
CA ASN A 10 -10.67 4.48 -2.54
C ASN A 10 -11.14 5.89 -2.92
N ARG A 11 -10.25 6.85 -3.04
CA ARG A 11 -10.57 8.19 -3.51
C ARG A 11 -9.33 8.91 -4.02
N ARG A 12 -9.54 9.84 -4.94
CA ARG A 12 -8.44 10.63 -5.50
C ARG A 12 -7.88 11.61 -4.47
N CYS A 13 -6.56 11.78 -4.50
CA CYS A 13 -5.89 12.77 -3.69
C CYS A 13 -6.23 14.17 -4.18
N LYS A 14 -6.52 15.07 -3.25
CA LYS A 14 -6.77 16.47 -3.59
C LYS A 14 -5.47 17.26 -3.74
N GLY A 15 -4.37 16.75 -3.17
CA GLY A 15 -3.10 17.43 -3.21
C GLY A 15 -2.99 18.59 -2.23
N ASP A 16 -3.99 18.75 -1.37
CA ASP A 16 -3.99 19.75 -0.31
C ASP A 16 -4.01 19.06 1.06
N ARG A 17 -4.23 19.82 2.12
CA ARG A 17 -4.22 19.28 3.49
C ARG A 17 -5.54 18.64 3.90
N THR A 18 -6.51 18.56 3.01
CA THR A 18 -7.82 18.02 3.34
C THR A 18 -7.93 16.51 3.12
N ASP A 19 -6.91 15.87 2.57
CA ASP A 19 -6.93 14.43 2.36
C ASP A 19 -6.96 13.68 3.68
N PRO A 20 -7.85 12.67 3.82
CA PRO A 20 -7.96 11.93 5.07
C PRO A 20 -6.68 11.17 5.40
N ALA A 21 -6.07 11.46 6.54
CA ALA A 21 -4.84 10.79 6.96
C ALA A 21 -5.03 9.29 7.15
N GLY A 22 -6.22 8.89 7.59
CA GLY A 22 -6.51 7.46 7.84
C GLY A 22 -6.58 6.61 6.59
N MET A 23 -6.59 7.21 5.41
CA MET A 23 -6.63 6.49 4.15
C MET A 23 -5.31 6.53 3.38
N LYS A 24 -4.30 7.17 3.93
CA LYS A 24 -3.00 7.29 3.28
C LYS A 24 -2.20 6.01 3.37
N VAL A 25 -1.58 5.63 2.25
CA VAL A 25 -0.64 4.52 2.17
C VAL A 25 0.64 5.03 1.54
N THR A 26 1.77 4.83 2.19
CA THR A 26 3.08 5.20 1.66
C THR A 26 3.87 3.94 1.39
N ILE A 27 4.32 3.77 0.16
CA ILE A 27 5.15 2.64 -0.26
C ILE A 27 6.57 3.14 -0.45
N ALA A 28 7.47 2.66 0.38
CA ALA A 28 8.89 2.96 0.33
C ALA A 28 9.66 1.69 -0.07
N PRO A 29 10.96 1.79 -0.42
CA PRO A 29 11.70 0.60 -0.87
C PRO A 29 11.76 -0.54 0.12
N GLN A 30 11.67 -0.29 1.42
CA GLN A 30 11.82 -1.31 2.45
C GLN A 30 10.65 -1.39 3.42
N GLU A 31 9.65 -0.52 3.25
CA GLU A 31 8.50 -0.56 4.15
C GLU A 31 7.25 0.03 3.51
N ILE A 32 6.11 -0.37 4.03
CA ILE A 32 4.81 0.16 3.66
C ILE A 32 4.18 0.72 4.93
N THR A 33 3.83 2.01 4.91
CA THR A 33 3.26 2.71 6.05
C THR A 33 1.81 3.07 5.76
N TYR A 34 0.94 2.82 6.72
CA TYR A 34 -0.46 3.23 6.65
C TYR A 34 -0.94 3.63 8.04
N SER A 35 -2.17 4.14 8.13
CA SER A 35 -2.66 4.73 9.39
C SER A 35 -2.67 3.76 10.57
N GLY A 36 -2.85 2.48 10.31
CA GLY A 36 -2.91 1.46 11.36
C GLY A 36 -1.56 0.91 11.79
N GLY A 37 -0.48 1.17 11.04
CA GLY A 37 0.81 0.59 11.38
C GLY A 37 1.85 0.73 10.30
N VAL A 38 2.96 0.03 10.52
CA VAL A 38 4.11 0.01 9.60
C VAL A 38 4.44 -1.43 9.27
N CYS A 39 4.60 -1.73 8.00
CA CYS A 39 4.97 -3.06 7.52
C CYS A 39 6.37 -3.02 6.94
N SER A 40 7.26 -3.86 7.49
CA SER A 40 8.59 -4.06 6.92
C SER A 40 8.51 -5.05 5.78
N ILE A 41 9.15 -4.75 4.66
CA ILE A 41 9.17 -5.63 3.51
C ILE A 41 10.27 -6.67 3.69
N ASP A 42 9.89 -7.92 3.83
CA ASP A 42 10.83 -9.03 4.01
C ASP A 42 11.31 -9.57 2.67
N SER A 43 10.43 -9.61 1.67
CA SER A 43 10.77 -10.05 0.33
C SER A 43 9.83 -9.43 -0.68
N ARG A 44 10.28 -9.41 -1.94
CA ARG A 44 9.51 -8.86 -3.05
C ARG A 44 9.53 -9.85 -4.22
N ARG A 45 8.39 -10.05 -4.84
CA ARG A 45 8.27 -10.86 -6.04
C ARG A 45 7.61 -10.02 -7.13
N ASP A 46 8.34 -9.78 -8.21
CA ASP A 46 7.81 -9.08 -9.37
C ASP A 46 7.20 -10.10 -10.33
N GLU A 47 5.94 -9.88 -10.67
CA GLU A 47 5.23 -10.66 -11.67
C GLU A 47 4.90 -9.75 -12.85
N GLU A 48 4.36 -10.33 -13.93
CA GLU A 48 4.15 -9.60 -15.17
C GLU A 48 3.27 -8.36 -14.99
N ARG A 49 2.25 -8.44 -14.12
CA ARG A 49 1.28 -7.35 -13.93
C ARG A 49 1.13 -6.92 -12.48
N LYS A 50 1.89 -7.51 -11.58
CA LYS A 50 1.76 -7.15 -10.17
C LYS A 50 3.07 -7.36 -9.44
N VAL A 51 3.17 -6.70 -8.30
CA VAL A 51 4.27 -6.87 -7.35
C VAL A 51 3.67 -7.40 -6.06
N THR A 52 4.23 -8.50 -5.54
CA THR A 52 3.80 -9.07 -4.28
C THR A 52 4.91 -8.89 -3.25
N PHE A 53 4.56 -8.32 -2.10
CA PHE A 53 5.47 -8.20 -0.98
C PHE A 53 5.08 -9.14 0.13
N SER A 54 6.06 -9.84 0.70
CA SER A 54 5.90 -10.51 1.98
C SER A 54 6.35 -9.54 3.04
N VAL A 55 5.49 -9.22 4.00
CA VAL A 55 5.73 -8.16 4.97
C VAL A 55 5.49 -8.65 6.39
N THR A 56 6.12 -7.97 7.34
CA THR A 56 5.85 -8.10 8.76
C THR A 56 5.35 -6.76 9.26
N CYS A 57 4.12 -6.72 9.73
CA CYS A 57 3.45 -5.49 10.12
C CYS A 57 3.43 -5.34 11.63
N LYS A 58 3.76 -4.14 12.11
CA LYS A 58 3.60 -3.74 13.50
C LYS A 58 2.46 -2.73 13.59
N PHE A 59 1.47 -3.04 14.40
CA PHE A 59 0.30 -2.21 14.59
C PHE A 59 0.43 -1.32 15.82
N ARG A 60 -0.36 -0.26 15.89
CA ARG A 60 -0.36 0.66 17.05
C ARG A 60 -0.70 -0.04 18.35
N SER A 61 -1.47 -1.11 18.29
CA SER A 61 -1.80 -1.92 19.46
C SER A 61 -0.62 -2.70 20.02
N GLY A 62 0.51 -2.75 19.30
CA GLY A 62 1.65 -3.58 19.64
C GLY A 62 1.61 -4.96 19.00
N ALA A 63 0.54 -5.32 18.33
CA ALA A 63 0.45 -6.59 17.63
C ALA A 63 1.41 -6.63 16.43
N VAL A 64 1.91 -7.83 16.14
CA VAL A 64 2.78 -8.09 15.00
C VAL A 64 2.17 -9.20 14.17
N SER A 65 2.10 -9.01 12.85
CA SER A 65 1.50 -10.01 11.96
C SER A 65 2.23 -10.02 10.62
N GLY A 66 2.40 -11.22 10.05
CA GLY A 66 2.90 -11.37 8.69
C GLY A 66 1.76 -11.38 7.70
N ALA A 67 2.02 -10.91 6.48
CA ALA A 67 1.04 -10.92 5.40
C ALA A 67 1.73 -10.84 4.04
N ASP A 68 1.00 -11.24 3.00
CA ASP A 68 1.40 -10.99 1.62
C ASP A 68 0.46 -9.94 1.05
N ILE A 69 1.03 -8.90 0.44
CA ILE A 69 0.27 -7.81 -0.16
C ILE A 69 0.67 -7.68 -1.62
N ALA A 70 -0.30 -7.73 -2.52
CA ALA A 70 -0.08 -7.58 -3.94
C ALA A 70 -0.59 -6.23 -4.43
N PHE A 71 0.16 -5.62 -5.34
CA PHE A 71 -0.21 -4.35 -5.96
C PHE A 71 -0.20 -4.52 -7.48
N GLU A 72 -1.32 -4.20 -8.12
CA GLU A 72 -1.45 -4.18 -9.58
C GLU A 72 -1.62 -2.76 -10.06
N PRO A 73 -0.85 -2.32 -11.08
CA PRO A 73 -1.03 -0.99 -11.65
C PRO A 73 -2.41 -0.84 -12.28
N ARG A 74 -3.00 0.34 -12.09
CA ARG A 74 -4.27 0.73 -12.72
C ARG A 74 -4.03 1.85 -13.70
N GLU A 75 -4.98 2.05 -14.62
CA GLU A 75 -4.96 3.21 -15.50
C GLU A 75 -4.99 4.49 -14.65
N GLY A 76 -4.25 5.50 -15.08
CA GLY A 76 -4.19 6.76 -14.37
C GLY A 76 -3.16 6.83 -13.25
N GLY A 77 -2.31 5.80 -13.10
CA GLY A 77 -1.17 5.82 -12.18
C GLY A 77 -1.46 5.29 -10.79
N GLY A 78 -2.65 4.80 -10.53
CA GLY A 78 -2.98 4.18 -9.26
C GLY A 78 -2.63 2.70 -9.21
N LEU A 79 -2.94 2.07 -8.08
CA LEU A 79 -2.73 0.65 -7.85
C LEU A 79 -4.00 0.01 -7.31
N HIS A 80 -4.17 -1.28 -7.60
CA HIS A 80 -5.14 -2.10 -6.91
C HIS A 80 -4.40 -2.96 -5.89
N MET A 81 -4.76 -2.85 -4.63
CA MET A 81 -4.12 -3.57 -3.53
C MET A 81 -4.97 -4.75 -3.10
N THR A 82 -4.35 -5.91 -2.96
CA THR A 82 -5.01 -7.11 -2.47
C THR A 82 -4.16 -7.73 -1.37
N GLN A 83 -4.76 -8.06 -0.24
CA GLN A 83 -4.08 -8.82 0.80
C GLN A 83 -4.32 -10.31 0.61
N GLN A 84 -3.45 -11.11 1.22
CA GLN A 84 -3.45 -12.56 1.13
C GLN A 84 -4.86 -13.14 1.29
N GLY A 85 -5.22 -14.05 0.40
CA GLY A 85 -6.50 -14.73 0.43
C GLY A 85 -7.68 -13.88 -0.04
N GLY A 86 -7.43 -12.67 -0.53
CA GLY A 86 -8.50 -11.79 -0.97
C GLY A 86 -9.36 -11.25 0.15
N THR A 87 -8.89 -11.29 1.39
CA THR A 87 -9.63 -10.82 2.55
C THR A 87 -9.75 -9.30 2.62
N PHE A 88 -8.90 -8.59 1.89
CA PHE A 88 -8.93 -7.14 1.83
C PHE A 88 -8.53 -6.68 0.44
N GLU A 89 -9.30 -5.77 -0.12
CA GLU A 89 -8.99 -5.14 -1.41
C GLU A 89 -9.24 -3.65 -1.30
N ALA A 90 -8.42 -2.87 -1.99
CA ALA A 90 -8.59 -1.42 -2.06
C ALA A 90 -8.00 -0.89 -3.37
N ASP A 91 -8.61 0.16 -3.89
CA ASP A 91 -8.02 0.93 -4.97
C ASP A 91 -7.19 2.05 -4.37
N LEU A 92 -5.97 2.18 -4.84
CA LEU A 92 -5.06 3.23 -4.40
C LEU A 92 -4.90 4.25 -5.51
N TYR A 93 -5.08 5.52 -5.17
CA TYR A 93 -4.92 6.63 -6.10
C TYR A 93 -3.61 7.34 -5.78
N LYS A 94 -2.73 7.46 -6.78
CA LYS A 94 -1.43 8.10 -6.58
C LYS A 94 -1.60 9.58 -6.24
N CYS A 95 -0.94 10.00 -5.16
CA CYS A 95 -0.95 11.39 -4.74
C CYS A 95 0.22 12.15 -5.38
N PRO A 96 0.03 13.45 -5.72
CA PRO A 96 1.15 14.28 -6.12
C PRO A 96 2.11 14.41 -4.93
N GLY A 97 3.39 14.23 -5.20
CA GLY A 97 4.30 14.20 -4.12
C GLY A 97 5.52 14.97 -4.23
#